data_c93b665af638375f05840b7a628209c9
#
_entry.id   c93b665af638375f05840b7a628209c9
#
_cell.length_a   1.000
_cell.length_b   1.000
_cell.length_c   1.000
_cell.angle_alpha   90.00
_cell.angle_beta   90.00
_cell.angle_gamma   90.00
#
_symmetry.space_group_name_H-M   'P 1'
#
loop_
_entity.id
_entity.type
_entity.pdbx_description
1 polymer ?
#
loop_
_entity_poly.entity_id
_entity_poly.type
_entity_poly.pdbx_seq_one_letter_code
_entity_poly.pdbx_strand_id
1 'polypeptide(L)'
;IHCGLVGSEMCIRDRHYGNFFHCVSRCLNQDGLGLIHTIGRPNPPNGTDRFIRKYIFPGGYLPSLSQLTTAIEQTDLVISDIEVLFLHYAETLRHWRKRFLHNRQQAVELKDEYFARIWEFYLAASEAAFRNGNLVVFQIQVKKPGAKPPATRDYIYS
;
A
#
# COMPACT_ATOMS: atom_id res chain seq x y z
N ILE A 1 7.11 -6.97 20.44
CA ILE A 1 6.08 -7.82 19.81
C ILE A 1 5.85 -7.27 18.43
N HIS A 2 6.42 -7.94 17.39
CA HIS A 2 6.06 -7.64 16.02
C HIS A 2 4.64 -8.18 15.80
N CYS A 3 3.65 -7.31 15.86
CA CYS A 3 2.34 -7.60 15.33
C CYS A 3 2.42 -7.47 13.82
N GLY A 4 2.83 -8.54 13.16
CA GLY A 4 2.84 -8.62 11.71
C GLY A 4 1.40 -8.78 11.21
N LEU A 5 0.74 -7.67 10.91
CA LEU A 5 -0.50 -7.66 10.14
C LEU A 5 -0.16 -7.92 8.66
N VAL A 6 0.41 -9.09 8.38
CA VAL A 6 0.69 -9.54 7.01
C VAL A 6 -0.62 -9.96 6.36
N GLY A 7 -0.97 -9.35 5.26
CA GLY A 7 -2.15 -9.69 4.46
C GLY A 7 -3.34 -8.75 4.56
N SER A 8 -3.21 -7.63 5.26
CA SER A 8 -4.32 -6.70 5.50
C SER A 8 -4.77 -5.91 4.26
N GLU A 9 -3.90 -5.63 3.31
CA GLU A 9 -4.25 -4.79 2.15
C GLU A 9 -5.33 -5.40 1.25
N MET A 10 -5.34 -6.72 1.08
CA MET A 10 -6.36 -7.41 0.27
C MET A 10 -7.69 -7.60 1.02
N CYS A 11 -7.69 -7.49 2.34
CA CYS A 11 -8.86 -7.73 3.19
C CYS A 11 -9.54 -6.45 3.67
N ILE A 12 -8.88 -5.30 3.61
CA ILE A 12 -9.46 -4.02 4.00
C ILE A 12 -10.24 -3.48 2.80
N ARG A 13 -11.48 -3.91 2.67
CA ARG A 13 -12.45 -3.26 1.78
C ARG A 13 -12.69 -1.84 2.28
N ASP A 14 -12.98 -0.93 1.36
CA ASP A 14 -13.20 0.50 1.51
C ASP A 14 -14.00 0.99 2.76
N ARG A 15 -14.62 0.08 3.50
CA ARG A 15 -15.44 0.37 4.69
C ARG A 15 -14.81 -0.05 6.02
N HIS A 16 -13.59 -0.59 6.03
CA HIS A 16 -13.01 -1.20 7.23
C HIS A 16 -11.72 -0.54 7.73
N TYR A 17 -11.32 0.62 7.18
CA TYR A 17 -10.14 1.35 7.65
C TYR A 17 -10.26 1.75 9.13
N GLY A 18 -11.45 2.14 9.58
CA GLY A 18 -11.70 2.42 11.00
C GLY A 18 -11.38 1.22 11.89
N ASN A 19 -11.91 0.03 11.56
CA ASN A 19 -11.62 -1.18 12.30
C ASN A 19 -10.13 -1.54 12.29
N PHE A 20 -9.46 -1.37 11.14
CA PHE A 20 -8.04 -1.59 11.04
C PHE A 20 -7.25 -0.69 11.98
N PHE A 21 -7.49 0.62 11.94
CA PHE A 21 -6.78 1.56 12.81
C PHE A 21 -7.14 1.41 14.28
N HIS A 22 -8.36 1.00 14.63
CA HIS A 22 -8.69 0.59 15.98
C HIS A 22 -7.88 -0.63 16.45
N CYS A 23 -7.66 -1.62 15.58
CA CYS A 23 -6.78 -2.75 15.89
C CYS A 23 -5.32 -2.29 16.07
N VAL A 24 -4.81 -1.45 15.16
CA VAL A 24 -3.45 -0.88 15.29
C VAL A 24 -3.31 -0.14 16.61
N SER A 25 -4.29 0.71 16.97
CA SER A 25 -4.31 1.43 18.23
C SER A 25 -4.21 0.50 19.44
N ARG A 26 -4.96 -0.61 19.44
CA ARG A 26 -4.94 -1.60 20.54
C ARG A 26 -3.64 -2.39 20.63
N CYS A 27 -2.98 -2.62 19.50
CA CYS A 27 -1.71 -3.36 19.43
C CYS A 27 -0.50 -2.49 19.79
N LEU A 28 -0.62 -1.18 19.66
CA LEU A 28 0.50 -0.25 19.87
C LEU A 28 0.66 0.06 21.36
N ASN A 29 1.88 -0.08 21.88
CA ASN A 29 2.23 0.32 23.26
C ASN A 29 2.08 1.84 23.43
N GLN A 30 2.01 2.32 24.69
CA GLN A 30 1.81 3.73 25.00
C GLN A 30 2.91 4.66 24.47
N ASP A 31 4.14 4.18 24.39
CA ASP A 31 5.32 4.84 23.84
C ASP A 31 5.68 4.33 22.43
N GLY A 32 4.82 3.49 21.84
CA GLY A 32 5.06 2.84 20.57
C GLY A 32 4.85 3.74 19.34
N LEU A 33 5.61 3.46 18.29
CA LEU A 33 5.43 4.00 16.96
C LEU A 33 4.99 2.89 16.02
N GLY A 34 4.08 3.19 15.12
CA GLY A 34 3.65 2.31 14.05
C GLY A 34 3.89 2.94 12.68
N LEU A 35 4.34 2.15 11.71
CA LEU A 35 4.45 2.56 10.31
C LEU A 35 3.44 1.80 9.47
N ILE A 36 2.56 2.55 8.82
CA ILE A 36 1.57 2.02 7.87
C ILE A 36 2.10 2.29 6.47
N HIS A 37 2.39 1.22 5.74
CA HIS A 37 2.84 1.29 4.35
C HIS A 37 1.74 0.76 3.45
N THR A 38 1.24 1.60 2.54
CA THR A 38 0.17 1.21 1.62
C THR A 38 0.27 1.92 0.28
N ILE A 39 -0.12 1.21 -0.77
CA ILE A 39 -0.38 1.85 -2.07
C ILE A 39 -1.69 2.64 -1.94
N GLY A 40 -1.72 3.81 -2.51
CA GLY A 40 -2.89 4.66 -2.51
C GLY A 40 -2.97 5.60 -3.70
N ARG A 41 -3.93 6.49 -3.65
CA ARG A 41 -4.18 7.50 -4.69
C ARG A 41 -3.85 8.89 -4.16
N PRO A 42 -3.12 9.73 -4.90
CA PRO A 42 -2.90 11.12 -4.54
C PRO A 42 -4.18 11.97 -4.72
N ASN A 43 -5.12 11.48 -5.54
CA ASN A 43 -6.38 12.16 -5.89
C ASN A 43 -7.52 11.73 -4.95
N PRO A 44 -8.68 12.42 -4.98
CA PRO A 44 -9.88 12.03 -4.22
C PRO A 44 -10.28 10.56 -4.43
N PRO A 45 -11.08 10.00 -3.50
CA PRO A 45 -11.54 8.61 -3.59
C PRO A 45 -12.19 8.30 -4.95
N ASN A 46 -11.80 7.18 -5.54
CA ASN A 46 -12.34 6.71 -6.81
C ASN A 46 -12.39 5.18 -6.82
N GLY A 47 -13.20 4.61 -7.71
CA GLY A 47 -13.34 3.16 -7.85
C GLY A 47 -12.06 2.48 -8.35
N THR A 48 -11.95 1.19 -8.06
CA THR A 48 -10.87 0.35 -8.58
C THR A 48 -11.12 0.02 -10.04
N ASP A 49 -10.09 0.08 -10.85
CA ASP A 49 -10.12 -0.29 -12.26
C ASP A 49 -10.75 -1.69 -12.46
N ARG A 50 -11.55 -1.82 -13.54
CA ARG A 50 -12.31 -3.05 -13.82
C ARG A 50 -11.40 -4.26 -14.09
N PHE A 51 -10.27 -4.05 -14.77
CA PHE A 51 -9.32 -5.11 -15.05
C PHE A 51 -8.68 -5.61 -13.75
N ILE A 52 -8.17 -4.70 -12.91
CA ILE A 52 -7.57 -5.03 -11.61
C ILE A 52 -8.55 -5.80 -10.74
N ARG A 53 -9.80 -5.31 -10.64
CA ARG A 53 -10.84 -5.93 -9.82
C ARG A 53 -11.26 -7.31 -10.31
N LYS A 54 -11.26 -7.53 -11.65
CA LYS A 54 -11.70 -8.80 -12.24
C LYS A 54 -10.61 -9.86 -12.25
N TYR A 55 -9.37 -9.49 -12.55
CA TYR A 55 -8.33 -10.45 -12.89
C TYR A 55 -7.19 -10.55 -11.88
N ILE A 56 -6.93 -9.51 -11.08
CA ILE A 56 -5.75 -9.45 -10.21
C ILE A 56 -6.16 -9.47 -8.73
N PHE A 57 -6.95 -8.49 -8.28
CA PHE A 57 -7.35 -8.32 -6.89
C PHE A 57 -8.88 -8.17 -6.77
N PRO A 58 -9.64 -9.28 -6.78
CA PRO A 58 -11.09 -9.24 -6.57
C PRO A 58 -11.42 -8.60 -5.22
N GLY A 59 -12.17 -7.48 -5.24
CA GLY A 59 -12.51 -6.72 -4.05
C GLY A 59 -11.41 -5.78 -3.53
N GLY A 60 -10.27 -5.68 -4.22
CA GLY A 60 -9.20 -4.73 -3.87
C GLY A 60 -9.64 -3.29 -4.05
N TYR A 61 -9.19 -2.43 -3.14
CA TYR A 61 -9.43 -0.99 -3.15
C TYR A 61 -8.16 -0.24 -2.77
N LEU A 62 -7.91 0.89 -3.43
CA LEU A 62 -6.77 1.75 -3.14
C LEU A 62 -7.27 3.05 -2.50
N PRO A 63 -6.94 3.31 -1.23
CA PRO A 63 -7.41 4.48 -0.52
C PRO A 63 -6.78 5.77 -1.04
N SER A 64 -7.51 6.87 -0.88
CA SER A 64 -6.92 8.21 -0.88
C SER A 64 -6.33 8.53 0.50
N LEU A 65 -5.42 9.50 0.55
CA LEU A 65 -4.86 9.95 1.83
C LEU A 65 -5.94 10.44 2.79
N SER A 66 -6.94 11.17 2.28
CA SER A 66 -8.06 11.68 3.08
C SER A 66 -8.86 10.56 3.78
N GLN A 67 -9.06 9.43 3.13
CA GLN A 67 -9.76 8.30 3.77
C GLN A 67 -8.93 7.67 4.90
N LEU A 68 -7.61 7.57 4.71
CA LEU A 68 -6.71 7.03 5.74
C LEU A 68 -6.63 7.97 6.94
N THR A 69 -6.42 9.27 6.70
CA THR A 69 -6.31 10.27 7.78
C THR A 69 -7.62 10.37 8.56
N THR A 70 -8.77 10.44 7.88
CA THR A 70 -10.08 10.42 8.55
C THR A 70 -10.28 9.18 9.41
N ALA A 71 -9.87 8.01 8.93
CA ALA A 71 -9.99 6.76 9.70
C ALA A 71 -9.04 6.73 10.92
N ILE A 72 -7.85 7.32 10.81
CA ILE A 72 -6.90 7.45 11.93
C ILE A 72 -7.45 8.42 12.99
N GLU A 73 -8.01 9.56 12.57
CA GLU A 73 -8.60 10.58 13.44
C GLU A 73 -9.79 10.06 14.27
N GLN A 74 -10.45 8.99 13.83
CA GLN A 74 -11.51 8.31 14.59
C GLN A 74 -10.97 7.41 15.71
N THR A 75 -9.66 7.33 15.89
CA THR A 75 -8.99 6.54 16.94
C THR A 75 -8.24 7.47 17.90
N ASP A 76 -7.55 6.90 18.86
CA ASP A 76 -6.63 7.63 19.74
C ASP A 76 -5.21 7.75 19.16
N LEU A 77 -5.01 7.32 17.91
CA LEU A 77 -3.72 7.45 17.23
C LEU A 77 -3.50 8.89 16.74
N VAL A 78 -2.25 9.32 16.81
CA VAL A 78 -1.80 10.61 16.28
C VAL A 78 -0.85 10.35 15.13
N ILE A 79 -1.09 10.99 13.98
CA ILE A 79 -0.16 10.97 12.86
C ILE A 79 1.04 11.82 13.24
N SER A 80 2.24 11.22 13.23
CA SER A 80 3.50 11.91 13.51
C SER A 80 4.28 12.26 12.25
N ASP A 81 4.09 11.52 11.17
CA ASP A 81 4.73 11.79 9.87
C ASP A 81 3.95 11.13 8.72
N ILE A 82 4.03 11.73 7.54
CA ILE A 82 3.53 11.15 6.29
C ILE A 82 4.56 11.37 5.20
N GLU A 83 5.01 10.28 4.59
CA GLU A 83 5.85 10.31 3.41
C GLU A 83 5.08 9.78 2.20
N VAL A 84 5.21 10.47 1.07
CA VAL A 84 4.55 10.10 -0.20
C VAL A 84 5.62 9.75 -1.22
N LEU A 85 5.68 8.48 -1.60
CA LEU A 85 6.65 7.96 -2.54
C LEU A 85 5.99 7.76 -3.92
N PHE A 86 6.44 8.51 -4.90
CA PHE A 86 5.87 8.47 -6.25
C PHE A 86 6.54 7.41 -7.14
N LEU A 87 7.82 7.54 -7.41
CA LEU A 87 8.53 6.74 -8.41
C LEU A 87 9.16 5.46 -7.87
N HIS A 88 9.29 5.32 -6.57
CA HIS A 88 9.94 4.16 -5.95
C HIS A 88 9.32 2.84 -6.38
N TYR A 89 7.99 2.76 -6.33
CA TYR A 89 7.28 1.53 -6.68
C TYR A 89 7.23 1.28 -8.19
N ALA A 90 7.30 2.33 -9.01
CA ALA A 90 7.47 2.20 -10.46
C ALA A 90 8.75 1.45 -10.82
N GLU A 91 9.87 1.74 -10.14
CA GLU A 91 11.13 1.03 -10.35
C GLU A 91 11.03 -0.43 -9.88
N THR A 92 10.39 -0.70 -8.76
CA THR A 92 10.10 -2.06 -8.31
C THR A 92 9.32 -2.85 -9.37
N LEU A 93 8.24 -2.26 -9.90
CA LEU A 93 7.41 -2.88 -10.94
C LEU A 93 8.19 -3.09 -12.24
N ARG A 94 9.06 -2.15 -12.61
CA ARG A 94 9.96 -2.30 -13.76
C ARG A 94 10.89 -3.49 -13.59
N HIS A 95 11.48 -3.67 -12.41
CA HIS A 95 12.32 -4.83 -12.11
C HIS A 95 11.52 -6.14 -12.10
N TRP A 96 10.31 -6.15 -11.57
CA TRP A 96 9.44 -7.33 -11.59
C TRP A 96 9.06 -7.69 -13.02
N ARG A 97 8.67 -6.71 -13.84
CA ARG A 97 8.32 -6.93 -15.24
C ARG A 97 9.52 -7.49 -16.02
N LYS A 98 10.71 -6.95 -15.84
CA LYS A 98 11.92 -7.45 -16.50
C LYS A 98 12.21 -8.91 -16.12
N ARG A 99 12.12 -9.27 -14.85
CA ARG A 99 12.30 -10.66 -14.38
C ARG A 99 11.21 -11.59 -14.91
N PHE A 100 9.97 -11.12 -14.92
CA PHE A 100 8.86 -11.89 -15.45
C PHE A 100 9.04 -12.18 -16.94
N LEU A 101 9.38 -11.19 -17.74
CA LEU A 101 9.62 -11.37 -19.19
C LEU A 101 10.77 -12.34 -19.47
N HIS A 102 11.82 -12.32 -18.67
CA HIS A 102 12.92 -13.27 -18.77
C HIS A 102 12.48 -14.72 -18.50
N ASN A 103 11.54 -14.91 -17.58
CA ASN A 103 11.04 -16.23 -17.17
C ASN A 103 9.61 -16.52 -17.69
N ARG A 104 9.16 -15.79 -18.70
CA ARG A 104 7.77 -15.84 -19.19
C ARG A 104 7.35 -17.25 -19.61
N GLN A 105 8.25 -17.99 -20.29
CA GLN A 105 7.97 -19.34 -20.73
C GLN A 105 7.67 -20.28 -19.55
N GLN A 106 8.40 -20.16 -18.45
CA GLN A 106 8.13 -20.95 -17.24
C GLN A 106 6.74 -20.61 -16.65
N ALA A 107 6.32 -19.34 -16.72
CA ALA A 107 4.98 -18.96 -16.27
C ALA A 107 3.88 -19.57 -17.16
N VAL A 108 4.10 -19.65 -18.48
CA VAL A 108 3.19 -20.34 -19.41
C VAL A 108 3.11 -21.83 -19.10
N GLU A 109 4.23 -22.49 -18.82
CA GLU A 109 4.28 -23.91 -18.47
C GLU A 109 3.58 -24.21 -17.13
N LEU A 110 3.71 -23.31 -16.16
CA LEU A 110 3.09 -23.46 -14.83
C LEU A 110 1.58 -23.19 -14.81
N LYS A 111 1.11 -22.32 -15.71
CA LYS A 111 -0.29 -21.90 -15.79
C LYS A 111 -0.82 -22.04 -17.21
N ASP A 112 -0.73 -20.98 -18.01
CA ASP A 112 -1.07 -20.93 -19.41
C ASP A 112 -0.65 -19.58 -20.04
N GLU A 113 -0.82 -19.48 -21.35
CA GLU A 113 -0.54 -18.23 -22.09
C GLU A 113 -1.49 -17.09 -21.69
N TYR A 114 -2.73 -17.39 -21.31
CA TYR A 114 -3.70 -16.38 -20.88
C TYR A 114 -3.28 -15.70 -19.58
N PHE A 115 -2.85 -16.48 -18.60
CA PHE A 115 -2.29 -15.94 -17.36
C PHE A 115 -1.05 -15.08 -17.63
N ALA A 116 -0.11 -15.55 -18.44
CA ALA A 116 1.11 -14.83 -18.74
C ALA A 116 0.84 -13.45 -19.35
N ARG A 117 -0.12 -13.36 -20.30
CA ARG A 117 -0.55 -12.08 -20.91
C ARG A 117 -1.21 -11.14 -19.90
N ILE A 118 -2.08 -11.64 -19.03
CA ILE A 118 -2.73 -10.84 -17.99
C ILE A 118 -1.68 -10.27 -17.03
N TRP A 119 -0.73 -11.10 -16.60
CA TRP A 119 0.29 -10.68 -15.64
C TRP A 119 1.27 -9.67 -16.24
N GLU A 120 1.68 -9.87 -17.49
CA GLU A 120 2.51 -8.92 -18.22
C GLU A 120 1.83 -7.56 -18.35
N PHE A 121 0.55 -7.55 -18.75
CA PHE A 121 -0.25 -6.33 -18.85
C PHE A 121 -0.40 -5.65 -17.48
N TYR A 122 -0.69 -6.41 -16.42
CA TYR A 122 -0.78 -5.89 -15.05
C TYR A 122 0.49 -5.17 -14.61
N LEU A 123 1.65 -5.78 -14.80
CA LEU A 123 2.92 -5.18 -14.42
C LEU A 123 3.21 -3.89 -15.20
N ALA A 124 2.96 -3.90 -16.52
CA ALA A 124 3.17 -2.73 -17.36
C ALA A 124 2.19 -1.59 -17.03
N ALA A 125 0.91 -1.89 -16.87
CA ALA A 125 -0.12 -0.91 -16.54
C ALA A 125 0.10 -0.31 -15.13
N SER A 126 0.51 -1.13 -14.17
CA SER A 126 0.83 -0.67 -12.81
C SER A 126 2.06 0.23 -12.81
N GLU A 127 3.13 -0.13 -13.52
CA GLU A 127 4.32 0.72 -13.68
C GLU A 127 3.93 2.08 -14.27
N ALA A 128 3.13 2.08 -15.34
CA ALA A 128 2.65 3.31 -15.99
C ALA A 128 1.79 4.17 -15.03
N ALA A 129 0.94 3.54 -14.21
CA ALA A 129 0.10 4.25 -13.26
C ALA A 129 0.93 5.02 -12.22
N PHE A 130 2.01 4.42 -11.69
CA PHE A 130 2.93 5.13 -10.79
C PHE A 130 3.72 6.23 -11.51
N ARG A 131 4.22 5.97 -12.73
CA ARG A 131 5.00 6.98 -13.49
C ARG A 131 4.17 8.20 -13.85
N ASN A 132 2.88 8.02 -14.10
CA ASN A 132 1.96 9.11 -14.46
C ASN A 132 1.31 9.78 -13.23
N GLY A 133 1.73 9.43 -12.00
CA GLY A 133 1.23 10.04 -10.77
C GLY A 133 -0.21 9.67 -10.41
N ASN A 134 -0.78 8.60 -10.99
CA ASN A 134 -2.11 8.10 -10.64
C ASN A 134 -2.12 7.25 -9.37
N LEU A 135 -0.96 6.69 -9.02
CA LEU A 135 -0.73 5.89 -7.83
C LEU A 135 0.52 6.38 -7.10
N VAL A 136 0.50 6.22 -5.79
CA VAL A 136 1.62 6.52 -4.89
C VAL A 136 1.71 5.45 -3.81
N VAL A 137 2.79 5.46 -3.05
CA VAL A 137 2.88 4.74 -1.79
C VAL A 137 2.85 5.75 -0.66
N PHE A 138 1.98 5.54 0.30
CA PHE A 138 1.98 6.27 1.56
C PHE A 138 2.75 5.48 2.62
N GLN A 139 3.64 6.17 3.34
CA GLN A 139 4.21 5.72 4.59
C GLN A 139 3.71 6.66 5.68
N ILE A 140 2.77 6.18 6.50
CA ILE A 140 2.13 6.98 7.54
C ILE A 140 2.65 6.50 8.88
N GLN A 141 3.38 7.36 9.58
CA GLN A 141 3.81 7.08 10.94
C GLN A 141 2.73 7.51 11.92
N VAL A 142 2.32 6.58 12.76
CA VAL A 142 1.32 6.81 13.82
C VAL A 142 1.92 6.51 15.18
N LYS A 143 1.40 7.19 16.20
CA LYS A 143 1.83 7.03 17.58
C LYS A 143 0.68 7.13 18.55
N LYS A 144 0.87 6.68 19.81
CA LYS A 144 0.00 7.06 20.92
C LYS A 144 0.26 8.50 21.35
N PRO A 145 -0.70 9.18 21.97
CA PRO A 145 -0.54 10.59 22.39
C PRO A 145 0.69 10.86 23.26
N GLY A 146 1.06 9.93 24.14
CA GLY A 146 2.22 10.04 25.03
C GLY A 146 3.58 9.71 24.37
N ALA A 147 3.60 9.05 23.24
CA ALA A 147 4.83 8.65 22.58
C ALA A 147 5.59 9.86 22.00
N LYS A 148 6.93 9.83 22.10
CA LYS A 148 7.82 10.87 21.62
C LYS A 148 8.58 10.34 20.39
N PRO A 149 8.12 10.67 19.17
CA PRO A 149 8.87 10.31 17.96
C PRO A 149 10.17 11.11 17.90
N PRO A 150 11.16 10.68 17.09
CA PRO A 150 12.34 11.48 16.80
C PRO A 150 11.96 12.89 16.32
N ALA A 151 12.70 13.91 16.74
CA ALA A 151 12.41 15.30 16.40
C ALA A 151 12.68 15.63 14.93
N THR A 152 13.55 14.86 14.30
CA THR A 152 13.95 15.03 12.89
C THR A 152 13.80 13.68 12.15
N ARG A 153 13.89 13.72 10.82
CA ARG A 153 13.88 12.52 9.97
C ARG A 153 15.26 11.86 9.80
N ASP A 154 16.28 12.29 10.52
CA ASP A 154 17.66 11.79 10.34
C ASP A 154 17.75 10.26 10.53
N TYR A 155 16.90 9.70 11.38
CA TYR A 155 16.81 8.24 11.60
C TYR A 155 16.44 7.44 10.35
N ILE A 156 15.91 8.08 9.30
CA ILE A 156 15.58 7.40 8.04
C ILE A 156 16.84 7.21 7.18
N TYR A 157 17.88 8.03 7.40
CA TYR A 157 19.09 8.08 6.59
C TYR A 157 20.33 7.53 7.31
N SER A 158 20.19 7.09 8.55
CA SER A 158 21.27 6.52 9.40
C SER A 158 21.46 5.01 9.18
#